data_949e6a8096bd0c6a10fa643463d1fe34
#
_entry.id   949e6a8096bd0c6a10fa643463d1fe34
#
_cell.length_a   1.000
_cell.length_b   1.000
_cell.length_c   1.000
_cell.angle_alpha   90.00
_cell.angle_beta   90.00
_cell.angle_gamma   90.00
#
_symmetry.space_group_name_H-M   'P 1'
#
loop_
_entity.id
_entity.type
_entity.pdbx_description
1 polymer ?
#
loop_
_entity_poly.entity_id
_entity_poly.type
_entity_poly.pdbx_seq_one_letter_code
_entity_poly.pdbx_strand_id
1 'polypeptide(L)'
;MSIEQTRIYPINTGWIKVDHGTYLFWKGNAGNDTAIPVICYLVDTRDHKIMVDTGLPDEARATRWHHDCNKRGCLDSPDAVRHLGFDPAAIDICLFTHLHWDHTHNMKDFTNARYICTAEELRWAHNPLPLYYRSYESPKLGIEAPFTGCDFEVVEGEAEIVPGVSVFPTPGHTPGHQCVGVETSAGKIVIAGDAIFLYENLEPNLDEQWRHWVPARFVNVIDGWQSIEEIDKRADYVLPTHDERVLEHDVFPFGGMPLRDKHRQVSGASFYFGGD
;
A
#
# COMPACT_ATOMS: atom_id res chain seq x y z
N MET A 1 -22.12 -3.39 15.18
CA MET A 1 -21.43 -2.33 14.43
C MET A 1 -22.01 -2.24 13.06
N SER A 2 -22.25 -1.04 12.57
CA SER A 2 -22.81 -0.89 11.23
C SER A 2 -21.66 -0.75 10.23
N ILE A 3 -21.28 -1.83 9.57
CA ILE A 3 -20.39 -1.88 8.40
C ILE A 3 -20.83 -0.84 7.34
N GLU A 4 -22.11 -0.47 7.36
CA GLU A 4 -22.70 0.54 6.46
C GLU A 4 -22.09 1.93 6.58
N GLN A 5 -21.39 2.25 7.67
CA GLN A 5 -20.82 3.57 7.93
C GLN A 5 -19.31 3.66 7.70
N THR A 6 -18.64 2.55 7.41
CA THR A 6 -17.20 2.57 7.12
C THR A 6 -16.92 3.35 5.83
N ARG A 7 -15.94 4.24 5.88
CA ARG A 7 -15.50 5.09 4.77
C ARG A 7 -13.97 5.04 4.66
N ILE A 8 -13.47 5.03 3.44
CA ILE A 8 -12.04 5.05 3.13
C ILE A 8 -11.78 6.26 2.25
N TYR A 9 -10.93 7.16 2.69
CA TYR A 9 -10.56 8.38 1.98
C TYR A 9 -9.14 8.22 1.44
N PRO A 10 -8.95 8.23 0.11
CA PRO A 10 -7.61 8.26 -0.47
C PRO A 10 -6.98 9.63 -0.28
N ILE A 11 -5.72 9.67 0.09
CA ILE A 11 -4.93 10.87 0.31
C ILE A 11 -3.67 10.79 -0.56
N ASN A 12 -3.62 11.59 -1.62
CA ASN A 12 -2.42 11.71 -2.43
C ASN A 12 -1.43 12.68 -1.76
N THR A 13 -0.27 12.18 -1.38
CA THR A 13 0.78 12.98 -0.74
C THR A 13 1.83 13.52 -1.70
N GLY A 14 1.74 13.17 -2.98
CA GLY A 14 2.63 13.65 -4.05
C GLY A 14 2.84 12.62 -5.14
N TRP A 15 3.73 12.93 -6.06
CA TRP A 15 4.04 12.12 -7.23
C TRP A 15 5.52 11.81 -7.28
N ILE A 16 5.88 10.60 -7.67
CA ILE A 16 7.25 10.17 -7.89
C ILE A 16 7.42 9.71 -9.34
N LYS A 17 8.60 10.01 -9.90
CA LYS A 17 8.95 9.59 -11.26
C LYS A 17 9.67 8.25 -11.19
N VAL A 18 9.18 7.26 -11.91
CA VAL A 18 9.70 5.89 -11.92
C VAL A 18 9.76 5.35 -13.34
N ASP A 19 10.62 4.38 -13.57
CA ASP A 19 10.67 3.64 -14.85
C ASP A 19 9.64 2.52 -14.85
N HIS A 20 8.92 2.40 -15.94
CA HIS A 20 7.82 1.45 -16.09
C HIS A 20 8.25 -0.01 -15.89
N GLY A 21 9.32 -0.44 -16.53
CA GLY A 21 9.73 -1.85 -16.54
C GLY A 21 10.62 -2.26 -15.37
N THR A 22 11.28 -1.28 -14.71
CA THR A 22 12.16 -1.56 -13.56
C THR A 22 11.51 -1.26 -12.22
N TYR A 23 10.27 -0.72 -12.23
CA TYR A 23 9.54 -0.36 -11.04
C TYR A 23 8.12 -0.94 -10.99
N LEU A 24 7.31 -0.72 -12.05
CA LEU A 24 5.89 -1.05 -12.05
C LEU A 24 5.59 -2.48 -12.48
N PHE A 25 6.36 -3.02 -13.44
CA PHE A 25 6.07 -4.31 -14.07
C PHE A 25 7.34 -5.13 -14.28
N TRP A 26 7.51 -6.18 -13.51
CA TRP A 26 8.64 -7.10 -13.72
C TRP A 26 8.62 -7.68 -15.14
N LYS A 27 9.77 -7.57 -15.81
CA LYS A 27 9.93 -7.88 -17.25
C LYS A 27 9.13 -6.97 -18.20
N GLY A 28 8.62 -5.86 -17.71
CA GLY A 28 7.99 -4.85 -18.56
C GLY A 28 9.02 -4.04 -19.37
N ASN A 29 8.54 -3.10 -20.15
CA ASN A 29 9.36 -2.25 -21.01
C ASN A 29 10.17 -1.23 -20.18
N ALA A 30 11.45 -1.50 -19.95
CA ALA A 30 12.36 -0.56 -19.31
C ALA A 30 12.68 0.65 -20.23
N GLY A 31 13.06 1.77 -19.62
CA GLY A 31 13.42 3.00 -20.32
C GLY A 31 12.25 3.95 -20.60
N ASN A 32 11.08 3.67 -20.05
CA ASN A 32 9.89 4.54 -20.13
C ASN A 32 9.57 5.09 -18.75
N ASP A 33 9.86 6.38 -18.56
CA ASP A 33 9.54 7.07 -17.32
C ASP A 33 8.05 7.44 -17.25
N THR A 34 7.46 7.24 -16.07
CA THR A 34 6.11 7.71 -15.75
C THR A 34 6.07 8.33 -14.36
N ALA A 35 5.08 9.15 -14.09
CA ALA A 35 4.81 9.68 -12.76
C ALA A 35 3.64 8.93 -12.14
N ILE A 36 3.83 8.42 -10.94
CA ILE A 36 2.80 7.75 -10.17
C ILE A 36 2.51 8.51 -8.87
N PRO A 37 1.26 8.55 -8.39
CA PRO A 37 0.93 9.13 -7.11
C PRO A 37 1.45 8.25 -5.96
N VAL A 38 1.59 8.84 -4.77
CA VAL A 38 1.79 8.10 -3.53
C VAL A 38 0.59 8.35 -2.62
N ILE A 39 -0.24 7.33 -2.48
CA ILE A 39 -1.54 7.40 -1.84
C ILE A 39 -1.48 6.63 -0.51
N CYS A 40 -1.79 7.32 0.58
CA CYS A 40 -2.17 6.71 1.84
C CYS A 40 -3.69 6.83 2.05
N TYR A 41 -4.23 6.14 3.05
CA TYR A 41 -5.67 6.08 3.23
C TYR A 41 -6.09 6.41 4.66
N LEU A 42 -7.13 7.21 4.81
CA LEU A 42 -7.84 7.35 6.08
C LEU A 42 -9.04 6.42 6.07
N VAL A 43 -9.07 5.45 6.98
CA VAL A 43 -10.22 4.57 7.22
C VAL A 43 -10.98 5.06 8.43
N ASP A 44 -12.22 5.48 8.20
CA ASP A 44 -13.17 5.89 9.24
C ASP A 44 -14.21 4.78 9.44
N THR A 45 -14.14 4.07 10.56
CA THR A 45 -15.10 3.03 10.94
C THR A 45 -16.20 3.55 11.86
N ARG A 46 -16.34 4.88 12.04
CA ARG A 46 -17.12 5.56 13.07
C ARG A 46 -16.47 5.49 14.45
N ASP A 47 -16.10 4.31 14.93
CA ASP A 47 -15.54 4.12 16.28
C ASP A 47 -14.02 4.36 16.29
N HIS A 48 -13.34 4.16 15.15
CA HIS A 48 -11.91 4.32 14.98
C HIS A 48 -11.56 5.12 13.73
N LYS A 49 -10.47 5.87 13.83
CA LYS A 49 -9.83 6.59 12.73
C LYS A 49 -8.45 6.01 12.52
N ILE A 50 -8.23 5.41 11.35
CA ILE A 50 -7.02 4.65 11.06
C ILE A 50 -6.35 5.23 9.82
N MET A 51 -5.10 5.66 9.94
CA MET A 51 -4.27 5.89 8.77
C MET A 51 -3.66 4.57 8.33
N VAL A 52 -3.83 4.24 7.07
CA VAL A 52 -3.08 3.16 6.41
C VAL A 52 -1.98 3.83 5.61
N ASP A 53 -0.75 3.66 6.08
CA ASP A 53 0.43 4.41 5.67
C ASP A 53 0.32 5.93 5.92
N THR A 54 1.42 6.68 5.76
CA THR A 54 1.45 8.12 6.08
C THR A 54 2.13 8.98 5.01
N GLY A 55 2.48 8.39 3.86
CA GLY A 55 2.89 9.09 2.65
C GLY A 55 4.32 9.62 2.63
N LEU A 56 4.56 10.51 1.67
CA LEU A 56 5.85 11.04 1.27
C LEU A 56 6.45 12.05 2.26
N PRO A 57 7.81 12.16 2.30
CA PRO A 57 8.49 13.32 2.84
C PRO A 57 8.25 14.59 2.01
N ASP A 58 8.90 15.69 2.43
CA ASP A 58 9.03 16.86 1.60
C ASP A 58 9.76 16.55 0.28
N GLU A 59 9.48 17.37 -0.74
CA GLU A 59 9.98 17.17 -2.11
C GLU A 59 11.51 17.15 -2.19
N ALA A 60 12.17 18.01 -1.40
CA ALA A 60 13.64 18.11 -1.42
C ALA A 60 14.28 16.83 -0.87
N ARG A 61 13.74 16.26 0.22
CA ARG A 61 14.21 15.00 0.81
C ARG A 61 13.95 13.83 -0.14
N ALA A 62 12.73 13.71 -0.68
CA ALA A 62 12.38 12.67 -1.62
C ALA A 62 13.29 12.68 -2.86
N THR A 63 13.46 13.82 -3.50
CA THR A 63 14.30 13.97 -4.70
C THR A 63 15.78 13.71 -4.40
N ARG A 64 16.27 14.13 -3.25
CA ARG A 64 17.67 13.91 -2.88
C ARG A 64 18.02 12.45 -2.66
N TRP A 65 17.14 11.70 -2.00
CA TRP A 65 17.48 10.37 -1.51
C TRP A 65 16.84 9.22 -2.29
N HIS A 66 15.76 9.49 -3.02
CA HIS A 66 14.94 8.43 -3.62
C HIS A 66 14.66 8.66 -5.11
N HIS A 67 13.55 9.32 -5.44
CA HIS A 67 13.06 9.54 -6.77
C HIS A 67 12.84 11.02 -7.02
N ASP A 68 12.88 11.44 -8.28
CA ASP A 68 12.38 12.75 -8.67
C ASP A 68 10.92 12.85 -8.22
N CYS A 69 10.69 13.76 -7.27
CA CYS A 69 9.41 13.92 -6.58
C CYS A 69 8.83 15.28 -6.87
N ASN A 70 7.51 15.32 -7.08
CA ASN A 70 6.77 16.56 -7.25
C ASN A 70 5.46 16.50 -6.45
N LYS A 71 5.32 17.36 -5.47
CA LYS A 71 4.10 17.43 -4.66
C LYS A 71 2.87 17.91 -5.45
N ARG A 72 3.05 18.65 -6.54
CA ARG A 72 1.94 19.18 -7.37
C ARG A 72 0.83 19.88 -6.57
N GLY A 73 1.18 20.48 -5.43
CA GLY A 73 0.22 21.08 -4.50
C GLY A 73 -0.50 20.09 -3.58
N CYS A 74 -0.12 18.82 -3.58
CA CYS A 74 -0.62 17.85 -2.60
C CYS A 74 -0.18 18.24 -1.18
N LEU A 75 -1.09 18.00 -0.24
CA LEU A 75 -0.83 18.21 1.18
C LEU A 75 -0.04 17.02 1.75
N ASP A 76 0.69 17.25 2.83
CA ASP A 76 1.16 16.17 3.68
C ASP A 76 -0.04 15.50 4.37
N SER A 77 0.08 14.23 4.73
CA SER A 77 -1.07 13.46 5.21
C SER A 77 -1.77 14.07 6.43
N PRO A 78 -1.11 14.68 7.43
CA PRO A 78 -1.82 15.31 8.54
C PRO A 78 -2.63 16.55 8.10
N ASP A 79 -2.14 17.33 7.13
CA ASP A 79 -2.87 18.48 6.60
C ASP A 79 -4.03 18.04 5.70
N ALA A 80 -3.86 16.96 4.94
CA ALA A 80 -4.94 16.35 4.17
C ALA A 80 -6.05 15.81 5.09
N VAL A 81 -5.69 15.19 6.22
CA VAL A 81 -6.65 14.74 7.25
C VAL A 81 -7.45 15.92 7.79
N ARG A 82 -6.80 17.08 8.06
CA ARG A 82 -7.50 18.32 8.47
C ARG A 82 -8.43 18.82 7.36
N HIS A 83 -7.98 18.77 6.11
CA HIS A 83 -8.80 19.19 4.97
C HIS A 83 -10.05 18.33 4.79
N LEU A 84 -9.99 17.04 5.12
CA LEU A 84 -11.13 16.13 5.15
C LEU A 84 -12.06 16.37 6.37
N GLY A 85 -11.71 17.30 7.26
CA GLY A 85 -12.52 17.65 8.44
C GLY A 85 -12.23 16.81 9.69
N PHE A 86 -11.13 16.05 9.70
CA PHE A 86 -10.70 15.27 10.85
C PHE A 86 -9.53 15.95 11.58
N ASP A 87 -9.39 15.66 12.87
CA ASP A 87 -8.23 16.09 13.65
C ASP A 87 -7.15 15.00 13.57
N PRO A 88 -5.91 15.28 13.12
CA PRO A 88 -4.81 14.32 13.17
C PRO A 88 -4.56 13.74 14.57
N ALA A 89 -4.83 14.51 15.63
CA ALA A 89 -4.73 14.00 17.00
C ALA A 89 -5.83 13.01 17.38
N ALA A 90 -6.90 12.92 16.60
CA ALA A 90 -7.96 11.93 16.76
C ALA A 90 -7.74 10.64 15.97
N ILE A 91 -6.61 10.52 15.30
CA ILE A 91 -6.21 9.25 14.66
C ILE A 91 -5.76 8.28 15.74
N ASP A 92 -6.44 7.14 15.84
CA ASP A 92 -6.20 6.12 16.87
C ASP A 92 -5.04 5.20 16.50
N ILE A 93 -4.88 4.95 15.20
CA ILE A 93 -3.96 3.94 14.65
C ILE A 93 -3.31 4.46 13.37
N CYS A 94 -2.00 4.30 13.26
CA CYS A 94 -1.28 4.26 11.99
C CYS A 94 -0.90 2.80 11.71
N LEU A 95 -1.54 2.22 10.73
CA LEU A 95 -1.37 0.84 10.32
C LEU A 95 -0.52 0.81 9.06
N PHE A 96 0.66 0.22 9.13
CA PHE A 96 1.60 0.22 8.02
C PHE A 96 1.52 -1.05 7.21
N THR A 97 1.39 -0.89 5.89
CA THR A 97 1.53 -2.01 4.95
C THR A 97 2.96 -2.53 4.98
N HIS A 98 3.91 -1.62 5.01
CA HIS A 98 5.34 -1.85 5.18
C HIS A 98 6.04 -0.52 5.58
N LEU A 99 7.35 -0.54 5.82
CA LEU A 99 8.06 0.61 6.41
C LEU A 99 9.02 1.32 5.43
N HIS A 100 8.72 1.34 4.13
CA HIS A 100 9.49 2.15 3.20
C HIS A 100 9.25 3.64 3.40
N TRP A 101 10.17 4.43 2.89
CA TRP A 101 10.28 5.88 3.04
C TRP A 101 9.02 6.66 2.61
N ASP A 102 8.32 6.20 1.60
CA ASP A 102 7.13 6.82 1.03
C ASP A 102 5.82 6.38 1.72
N HIS A 103 5.91 5.48 2.70
CA HIS A 103 4.78 5.01 3.51
C HIS A 103 4.81 5.50 4.96
N THR A 104 5.96 5.97 5.45
CA THR A 104 6.15 6.23 6.90
C THR A 104 6.42 7.67 7.28
N HIS A 105 6.59 8.58 6.30
CA HIS A 105 7.28 9.83 6.60
C HIS A 105 6.55 10.72 7.62
N ASN A 106 5.24 10.86 7.52
CA ASN A 106 4.47 11.75 8.39
C ASN A 106 3.92 11.07 9.66
N MET A 107 4.39 9.86 9.99
CA MET A 107 3.82 9.07 11.08
C MET A 107 3.83 9.78 12.43
N LYS A 108 4.91 10.52 12.75
CA LYS A 108 5.08 11.21 14.05
C LYS A 108 4.13 12.41 14.24
N ASP A 109 3.47 12.87 13.17
CA ASP A 109 2.47 13.94 13.25
C ASP A 109 1.11 13.45 13.77
N PHE A 110 0.89 12.13 13.78
CA PHE A 110 -0.27 11.47 14.38
C PHE A 110 0.05 11.09 15.83
N THR A 111 0.14 12.10 16.70
CA THR A 111 0.77 12.04 18.01
C THR A 111 0.12 11.09 19.02
N ASN A 112 -1.16 10.74 18.83
CA ASN A 112 -1.91 9.84 19.71
C ASN A 112 -2.10 8.44 19.10
N ALA A 113 -1.61 8.22 17.89
CA ALA A 113 -1.81 6.97 17.19
C ALA A 113 -0.90 5.86 17.74
N ARG A 114 -1.43 4.65 17.85
CA ARG A 114 -0.64 3.43 17.98
C ARG A 114 -0.07 3.09 16.60
N TYR A 115 1.19 2.75 16.53
CA TYR A 115 1.83 2.32 15.28
C TYR A 115 1.83 0.80 15.19
N ILE A 116 1.26 0.26 14.11
CA ILE A 116 1.10 -1.19 13.92
C ILE A 116 1.74 -1.61 12.60
N CYS A 117 2.59 -2.63 12.64
CA CYS A 117 3.14 -3.32 11.46
C CYS A 117 3.37 -4.79 11.78
N THR A 118 3.84 -5.58 10.82
CA THR A 118 4.22 -6.97 11.11
C THR A 118 5.56 -7.01 11.86
N ALA A 119 5.73 -8.04 12.72
CA ALA A 119 7.00 -8.29 13.41
C ALA A 119 8.16 -8.51 12.42
N GLU A 120 7.88 -9.16 11.29
CA GLU A 120 8.85 -9.41 10.23
C GLU A 120 9.30 -8.11 9.57
N GLU A 121 8.35 -7.19 9.25
CA GLU A 121 8.66 -5.90 8.63
C GLU A 121 9.51 -5.04 9.55
N LEU A 122 9.14 -4.95 10.83
CA LEU A 122 9.89 -4.17 11.80
C LEU A 122 11.34 -4.68 11.95
N ARG A 123 11.50 -6.01 12.03
CA ARG A 123 12.82 -6.64 12.10
C ARG A 123 13.66 -6.34 10.87
N TRP A 124 13.05 -6.46 9.67
CA TRP A 124 13.72 -6.21 8.40
C TRP A 124 14.06 -4.73 8.23
N ALA A 125 13.15 -3.82 8.55
CA ALA A 125 13.34 -2.37 8.44
C ALA A 125 14.53 -1.86 9.26
N HIS A 126 14.76 -2.43 10.44
CA HIS A 126 15.90 -2.06 11.28
C HIS A 126 17.23 -2.64 10.81
N ASN A 127 17.23 -3.71 10.05
CA ASN A 127 18.46 -4.36 9.56
C ASN A 127 18.29 -4.92 8.14
N PRO A 128 17.94 -4.07 7.15
CA PRO A 128 17.76 -4.52 5.79
C PRO A 128 19.09 -4.91 5.15
N LEU A 129 19.04 -5.66 4.06
CA LEU A 129 20.22 -5.86 3.21
C LEU A 129 20.66 -4.50 2.59
N PRO A 130 21.95 -4.32 2.28
CA PRO A 130 22.47 -3.09 1.67
C PRO A 130 21.73 -2.61 0.43
N LEU A 131 21.13 -3.52 -0.34
CA LEU A 131 20.31 -3.24 -1.52
C LEU A 131 19.08 -2.38 -1.18
N TYR A 132 18.58 -2.46 0.05
CA TYR A 132 17.36 -1.80 0.53
C TYR A 132 17.61 -0.66 1.52
N TYR A 133 18.87 -0.24 1.75
CA TYR A 133 19.21 0.85 2.65
C TYR A 133 18.47 2.14 2.31
N ARG A 134 18.30 2.45 1.02
CA ARG A 134 17.56 3.63 0.60
C ARG A 134 16.07 3.50 0.92
N SER A 135 15.48 2.34 0.64
CA SER A 135 14.04 2.11 0.86
C SER A 135 13.64 2.32 2.32
N TYR A 136 14.51 1.94 3.25
CA TYR A 136 14.27 2.09 4.70
C TYR A 136 14.99 3.28 5.34
N GLU A 137 15.57 4.16 4.54
CA GLU A 137 16.35 5.30 5.04
C GLU A 137 17.34 4.90 6.14
N SER A 138 18.09 3.83 5.88
CA SER A 138 19.00 3.24 6.85
C SER A 138 20.03 4.25 7.37
N PRO A 139 20.32 4.28 8.68
CA PRO A 139 21.37 5.13 9.24
C PRO A 139 22.74 4.85 8.68
N LYS A 140 22.96 3.72 7.99
CA LYS A 140 24.17 3.43 7.23
C LYS A 140 24.43 4.43 6.08
N LEU A 141 23.39 5.13 5.63
CA LEU A 141 23.49 6.19 4.63
C LEU A 141 23.63 7.60 5.25
N GLY A 142 23.66 7.71 6.58
CA GLY A 142 23.69 9.00 7.27
C GLY A 142 22.35 9.75 7.25
N ILE A 143 21.25 9.03 7.07
CA ILE A 143 19.89 9.51 7.18
C ILE A 143 19.18 8.77 8.31
N GLU A 144 18.09 9.34 8.79
CA GLU A 144 17.30 8.74 9.87
C GLU A 144 15.89 8.45 9.35
N ALA A 145 15.49 7.17 9.49
CA ALA A 145 14.15 6.74 9.13
C ALA A 145 13.10 7.32 10.08
N PRO A 146 11.89 7.67 9.58
CA PRO A 146 10.83 8.23 10.41
C PRO A 146 10.45 7.34 11.61
N PHE A 147 10.51 6.03 11.44
CA PHE A 147 10.15 5.05 12.47
C PHE A 147 11.25 4.85 13.55
N THR A 148 12.40 5.50 13.41
CA THR A 148 13.48 5.38 14.40
C THR A 148 13.03 5.90 15.77
N GLY A 149 13.19 5.06 16.80
CA GLY A 149 12.82 5.37 18.18
C GLY A 149 11.31 5.36 18.45
N CYS A 150 10.50 4.88 17.50
CA CYS A 150 9.07 4.70 17.73
C CYS A 150 8.77 3.31 18.27
N ASP A 151 7.78 3.24 19.16
CA ASP A 151 7.25 1.99 19.67
C ASP A 151 6.17 1.45 18.71
N PHE A 152 6.31 0.19 18.33
CA PHE A 152 5.35 -0.50 17.46
C PHE A 152 4.65 -1.63 18.22
N GLU A 153 3.35 -1.70 18.02
CA GLU A 153 2.59 -2.93 18.24
C GLU A 153 2.78 -3.82 17.01
N VAL A 154 3.25 -5.04 17.22
CA VAL A 154 3.53 -5.95 16.12
C VAL A 154 2.48 -7.03 15.99
N VAL A 155 2.15 -7.37 14.76
CA VAL A 155 1.26 -8.47 14.42
C VAL A 155 2.03 -9.61 13.76
N GLU A 156 1.56 -10.84 13.97
CA GLU A 156 2.07 -12.04 13.32
C GLU A 156 0.93 -12.74 12.57
N GLY A 157 1.11 -12.95 11.29
CA GLY A 157 0.07 -13.56 10.46
C GLY A 157 -1.15 -12.66 10.24
N GLU A 158 -2.31 -13.28 10.08
CA GLU A 158 -3.59 -12.57 9.91
C GLU A 158 -4.16 -12.16 11.27
N ALA A 159 -4.63 -10.92 11.36
CA ALA A 159 -5.21 -10.39 12.59
C ALA A 159 -6.33 -9.38 12.32
N GLU A 160 -7.37 -9.37 13.14
CA GLU A 160 -8.33 -8.29 13.21
C GLU A 160 -7.77 -7.19 14.13
N ILE A 161 -7.58 -5.99 13.58
CA ILE A 161 -6.99 -4.85 14.31
C ILE A 161 -8.06 -4.13 15.13
N VAL A 162 -9.18 -3.85 14.49
CA VAL A 162 -10.43 -3.41 15.09
C VAL A 162 -11.57 -4.07 14.34
N PRO A 163 -12.77 -4.15 14.90
CA PRO A 163 -13.88 -4.79 14.21
C PRO A 163 -14.11 -4.26 12.80
N GLY A 164 -14.03 -5.14 11.82
CA GLY A 164 -14.19 -4.84 10.40
C GLY A 164 -12.92 -4.33 9.70
N VAL A 165 -11.80 -4.21 10.39
CA VAL A 165 -10.50 -3.91 9.79
C VAL A 165 -9.49 -4.98 10.20
N SER A 166 -8.98 -5.70 9.22
CA SER A 166 -8.03 -6.81 9.40
C SER A 166 -6.78 -6.62 8.56
N VAL A 167 -5.72 -7.31 8.94
CA VAL A 167 -4.49 -7.42 8.14
C VAL A 167 -4.23 -8.86 7.79
N PHE A 168 -3.55 -9.08 6.69
CA PHE A 168 -3.05 -10.38 6.29
C PHE A 168 -1.72 -10.25 5.55
N PRO A 169 -0.79 -11.21 5.76
CA PRO A 169 0.53 -11.17 5.13
C PRO A 169 0.44 -11.23 3.61
N THR A 170 1.22 -10.37 2.94
CA THR A 170 1.39 -10.35 1.49
C THR A 170 2.87 -10.09 1.16
N PRO A 171 3.76 -11.01 1.57
CA PRO A 171 5.20 -10.85 1.34
C PRO A 171 5.52 -10.81 -0.15
N GLY A 172 6.69 -10.28 -0.47
CA GLY A 172 7.21 -10.19 -1.84
C GLY A 172 7.83 -8.85 -2.12
N HIS A 173 7.10 -7.76 -2.01
CA HIS A 173 7.66 -6.41 -2.06
C HIS A 173 8.66 -6.21 -0.92
N THR A 174 8.25 -6.48 0.30
CA THR A 174 9.12 -6.70 1.45
C THR A 174 8.80 -8.04 2.11
N PRO A 175 9.68 -8.60 2.98
CA PRO A 175 9.40 -9.86 3.66
C PRO A 175 8.22 -9.78 4.63
N GLY A 176 8.00 -8.60 5.21
CA GLY A 176 6.96 -8.37 6.21
C GLY A 176 5.77 -7.58 5.69
N HIS A 177 5.66 -7.37 4.39
CA HIS A 177 4.53 -6.66 3.80
C HIS A 177 3.18 -7.31 4.16
N GLN A 178 2.19 -6.47 4.44
CA GLN A 178 0.80 -6.87 4.69
C GLN A 178 -0.18 -5.98 3.95
N CYS A 179 -1.33 -6.54 3.61
CA CYS A 179 -2.49 -5.78 3.12
C CYS A 179 -3.49 -5.53 4.24
N VAL A 180 -4.31 -4.51 4.05
CA VAL A 180 -5.38 -4.15 4.98
C VAL A 180 -6.74 -4.46 4.35
N GLY A 181 -7.50 -5.37 4.93
CA GLY A 181 -8.86 -5.69 4.55
C GLY A 181 -9.86 -4.87 5.36
N VAL A 182 -10.75 -4.16 4.68
CA VAL A 182 -11.77 -3.31 5.30
C VAL A 182 -13.15 -3.78 4.86
N GLU A 183 -13.97 -4.18 5.84
CA GLU A 183 -15.36 -4.56 5.58
C GLU A 183 -16.22 -3.30 5.40
N THR A 184 -16.94 -3.23 4.29
CA THR A 184 -17.78 -2.08 3.92
C THR A 184 -19.17 -2.52 3.47
N SER A 185 -20.08 -1.56 3.27
CA SER A 185 -21.40 -1.82 2.70
C SER A 185 -21.38 -2.38 1.26
N ALA A 186 -20.25 -2.23 0.56
CA ALA A 186 -20.05 -2.75 -0.78
C ALA A 186 -19.21 -4.05 -0.81
N GLY A 187 -18.95 -4.66 0.34
CA GLY A 187 -18.08 -5.84 0.46
C GLY A 187 -16.72 -5.51 1.02
N LYS A 188 -15.79 -6.44 0.89
CA LYS A 188 -14.42 -6.31 1.39
C LYS A 188 -13.55 -5.52 0.42
N ILE A 189 -13.11 -4.34 0.86
CA ILE A 189 -12.11 -3.53 0.17
C ILE A 189 -10.73 -3.88 0.73
N VAL A 190 -9.77 -4.16 -0.15
CA VAL A 190 -8.38 -4.43 0.26
C VAL A 190 -7.50 -3.26 -0.17
N ILE A 191 -6.87 -2.60 0.78
CA ILE A 191 -5.78 -1.65 0.56
C ILE A 191 -4.51 -2.48 0.39
N ALA A 192 -3.97 -2.46 -0.82
CA ALA A 192 -3.00 -3.45 -1.25
C ALA A 192 -1.54 -3.11 -0.91
N GLY A 193 -1.27 -1.88 -0.45
CA GLY A 193 0.12 -1.42 -0.32
C GLY A 193 0.87 -1.63 -1.63
N ASP A 194 2.13 -1.97 -1.51
CA ASP A 194 3.03 -2.17 -2.66
C ASP A 194 3.05 -3.61 -3.20
N ALA A 195 2.14 -4.45 -2.73
CA ALA A 195 1.88 -5.72 -3.41
C ALA A 195 1.21 -5.50 -4.78
N ILE A 196 0.45 -4.39 -4.93
CA ILE A 196 -0.18 -3.96 -6.17
C ILE A 196 0.02 -2.46 -6.31
N PHE A 197 0.83 -2.03 -7.28
CA PHE A 197 1.07 -0.61 -7.55
C PHE A 197 -0.06 0.02 -8.36
N LEU A 198 -0.45 -0.66 -9.43
CA LEU A 198 -1.44 -0.22 -10.39
C LEU A 198 -2.50 -1.31 -10.60
N TYR A 199 -3.68 -0.93 -11.04
CA TYR A 199 -4.73 -1.90 -11.40
C TYR A 199 -4.26 -2.87 -12.50
N GLU A 200 -3.35 -2.45 -13.39
CA GLU A 200 -2.74 -3.31 -14.40
C GLU A 200 -1.95 -4.49 -13.81
N ASN A 201 -1.47 -4.39 -12.57
CA ASN A 201 -0.84 -5.55 -11.92
C ASN A 201 -1.82 -6.72 -11.72
N LEU A 202 -3.13 -6.44 -11.73
CA LEU A 202 -4.20 -7.44 -11.65
C LEU A 202 -4.66 -7.97 -13.01
N GLU A 203 -4.20 -7.33 -14.11
CA GLU A 203 -4.59 -7.73 -15.45
C GLU A 203 -3.69 -8.85 -15.99
N PRO A 204 -4.23 -9.75 -16.82
CA PRO A 204 -3.43 -10.82 -17.41
C PRO A 204 -2.50 -10.29 -18.51
N ASN A 205 -1.29 -10.83 -18.57
CA ASN A 205 -0.45 -10.75 -19.77
C ASN A 205 -0.75 -11.95 -20.67
N LEU A 206 -1.55 -11.74 -21.69
CA LEU A 206 -2.01 -12.82 -22.58
C LEU A 206 -0.90 -13.37 -23.47
N ASP A 207 0.08 -12.53 -23.84
CA ASP A 207 1.19 -12.94 -24.71
C ASP A 207 2.14 -13.91 -23.98
N GLU A 208 2.39 -13.66 -22.71
CA GLU A 208 3.25 -14.48 -21.85
C GLU A 208 2.46 -15.51 -21.03
N GLN A 209 1.14 -15.51 -21.14
CA GLN A 209 0.22 -16.38 -20.39
C GLN A 209 0.31 -16.21 -18.87
N TRP A 210 0.57 -14.99 -18.37
CA TRP A 210 0.56 -14.69 -16.96
C TRP A 210 -0.82 -14.18 -16.51
N ARG A 211 -1.23 -14.59 -15.32
CA ARG A 211 -2.48 -14.09 -14.74
C ARG A 211 -2.36 -12.67 -14.19
N HIS A 212 -1.16 -12.28 -13.77
CA HIS A 212 -0.90 -11.02 -13.09
C HIS A 212 0.48 -10.49 -13.47
N TRP A 213 0.66 -9.16 -13.36
CA TRP A 213 1.95 -8.54 -13.46
C TRP A 213 2.50 -8.23 -12.07
N VAL A 214 3.59 -8.89 -11.67
CA VAL A 214 4.24 -8.56 -10.40
C VAL A 214 4.94 -7.19 -10.53
N PRO A 215 4.75 -6.27 -9.55
CA PRO A 215 5.55 -5.06 -9.48
C PRO A 215 7.05 -5.38 -9.47
N ALA A 216 7.86 -4.58 -10.17
CA ALA A 216 9.29 -4.87 -10.34
C ALA A 216 10.14 -4.52 -9.08
N ARG A 217 9.52 -3.95 -8.06
CA ARG A 217 10.13 -3.69 -6.75
C ARG A 217 9.75 -4.81 -5.79
N PHE A 218 10.64 -5.76 -5.60
CA PHE A 218 10.40 -6.91 -4.73
C PHE A 218 11.70 -7.41 -4.09
N VAL A 219 11.56 -8.07 -2.96
CA VAL A 219 12.59 -8.91 -2.34
C VAL A 219 12.48 -10.34 -2.88
N ASN A 220 11.26 -10.82 -3.10
CA ASN A 220 10.99 -12.14 -3.64
C ASN A 220 9.80 -12.09 -4.61
N VAL A 221 10.07 -12.39 -5.88
CA VAL A 221 9.05 -12.35 -6.95
C VAL A 221 8.01 -13.47 -6.81
N ILE A 222 8.39 -14.63 -6.28
CA ILE A 222 7.48 -15.77 -6.11
C ILE A 222 6.46 -15.46 -5.01
N ASP A 223 6.94 -14.95 -3.88
CA ASP A 223 6.04 -14.49 -2.81
C ASP A 223 5.14 -13.35 -3.30
N GLY A 224 5.69 -12.42 -4.09
CA GLY A 224 4.90 -11.34 -4.70
C GLY A 224 3.77 -11.85 -5.60
N TRP A 225 4.05 -12.85 -6.43
CA TRP A 225 3.04 -13.50 -7.25
C TRP A 225 1.93 -14.13 -6.40
N GLN A 226 2.31 -14.91 -5.39
CA GLN A 226 1.35 -15.58 -4.50
C GLN A 226 0.52 -14.57 -3.70
N SER A 227 1.12 -13.46 -3.30
CA SER A 227 0.43 -12.37 -2.61
C SER A 227 -0.63 -11.70 -3.48
N ILE A 228 -0.35 -11.48 -4.76
CA ILE A 228 -1.35 -10.95 -5.71
C ILE A 228 -2.52 -11.94 -5.86
N GLU A 229 -2.23 -13.24 -5.98
CA GLU A 229 -3.29 -14.27 -6.04
C GLU A 229 -4.15 -14.30 -4.78
N GLU A 230 -3.53 -14.10 -3.60
CA GLU A 230 -4.25 -14.07 -2.33
C GLU A 230 -5.13 -12.81 -2.20
N ILE A 231 -4.63 -11.66 -2.65
CA ILE A 231 -5.43 -10.42 -2.71
C ILE A 231 -6.62 -10.61 -3.66
N ASP A 232 -6.38 -11.20 -4.84
CA ASP A 232 -7.42 -11.45 -5.84
C ASP A 232 -8.56 -12.32 -5.32
N LYS A 233 -8.25 -13.31 -4.50
CA LYS A 233 -9.25 -14.19 -3.86
C LYS A 233 -10.06 -13.48 -2.79
N ARG A 234 -9.44 -12.58 -2.00
CA ARG A 234 -10.05 -11.97 -0.82
C ARG A 234 -10.87 -10.72 -1.12
N ALA A 235 -10.38 -9.90 -2.06
CA ALA A 235 -10.94 -8.58 -2.30
C ALA A 235 -12.20 -8.62 -3.18
N ASP A 236 -13.24 -7.90 -2.77
CA ASP A 236 -14.32 -7.49 -3.66
C ASP A 236 -13.93 -6.24 -4.45
N TYR A 237 -13.06 -5.39 -3.88
CA TYR A 237 -12.42 -4.26 -4.53
C TYR A 237 -11.01 -4.08 -4.00
N VAL A 238 -10.08 -3.63 -4.85
CA VAL A 238 -8.68 -3.39 -4.47
C VAL A 238 -8.38 -1.91 -4.58
N LEU A 239 -7.68 -1.35 -3.61
CA LEU A 239 -7.14 0.01 -3.62
C LEU A 239 -5.61 -0.05 -3.69
N PRO A 240 -5.02 0.16 -4.89
CA PRO A 240 -3.57 0.31 -5.07
C PRO A 240 -3.06 1.62 -4.45
N THR A 241 -1.78 1.65 -4.08
CA THR A 241 -1.16 2.86 -3.48
C THR A 241 -0.54 3.82 -4.51
N HIS A 242 -0.43 3.41 -5.78
CA HIS A 242 0.25 4.19 -6.81
C HIS A 242 -0.57 4.40 -8.10
N ASP A 243 -1.87 4.16 -8.06
CA ASP A 243 -2.75 4.30 -9.22
C ASP A 243 -3.58 5.59 -9.15
N GLU A 244 -3.42 6.45 -10.15
CA GLU A 244 -4.15 7.73 -10.19
C GLU A 244 -5.67 7.57 -10.29
N ARG A 245 -6.17 6.45 -10.82
CA ARG A 245 -7.61 6.16 -10.91
C ARG A 245 -8.29 6.05 -9.54
N VAL A 246 -7.54 5.75 -8.50
CA VAL A 246 -8.05 5.81 -7.11
C VAL A 246 -8.51 7.23 -6.76
N LEU A 247 -7.84 8.25 -7.30
CA LEU A 247 -8.12 9.66 -7.02
C LEU A 247 -9.32 10.22 -7.82
N GLU A 248 -9.94 9.42 -8.67
CA GLU A 248 -11.20 9.78 -9.33
C GLU A 248 -12.38 9.81 -8.34
N HIS A 249 -12.20 9.27 -7.14
CA HIS A 249 -13.20 9.21 -6.08
C HIS A 249 -12.66 9.75 -4.76
N ASP A 250 -13.42 10.65 -4.15
CA ASP A 250 -13.03 11.24 -2.86
C ASP A 250 -13.22 10.27 -1.68
N VAL A 251 -14.06 9.23 -1.84
CA VAL A 251 -14.40 8.30 -0.76
C VAL A 251 -14.86 6.93 -1.28
N PHE A 252 -14.49 5.87 -0.56
CA PHE A 252 -14.92 4.49 -0.82
C PHE A 252 -15.71 3.95 0.40
N PRO A 253 -16.75 3.09 0.18
CA PRO A 253 -17.32 2.78 -1.13
C PRO A 253 -18.13 3.96 -1.67
N PHE A 254 -18.27 4.02 -2.98
CA PHE A 254 -19.14 4.98 -3.68
C PHE A 254 -20.30 4.27 -4.37
N GLY A 255 -21.36 5.04 -4.72
CA GLY A 255 -22.54 4.48 -5.38
C GLY A 255 -22.23 3.91 -6.77
N GLY A 256 -22.56 2.64 -7.00
CA GLY A 256 -22.29 1.96 -8.27
C GLY A 256 -20.86 1.47 -8.43
N MET A 257 -20.08 1.40 -7.34
CA MET A 257 -18.73 0.88 -7.36
C MET A 257 -18.69 -0.52 -8.01
N PRO A 258 -17.89 -0.73 -9.06
CA PRO A 258 -17.81 -2.02 -9.74
C PRO A 258 -17.06 -3.01 -8.85
N LEU A 259 -17.75 -4.03 -8.37
CA LEU A 259 -17.11 -5.13 -7.66
C LEU A 259 -16.40 -6.05 -8.65
N ARG A 260 -15.27 -6.59 -8.23
CA ARG A 260 -14.51 -7.53 -9.04
C ARG A 260 -15.30 -8.81 -9.26
N ASP A 261 -15.31 -9.30 -10.50
CA ASP A 261 -15.80 -10.63 -10.79
C ASP A 261 -14.73 -11.67 -10.42
N LYS A 262 -14.80 -12.16 -9.17
CA LYS A 262 -13.89 -13.20 -8.65
C LYS A 262 -13.96 -14.52 -9.42
N HIS A 263 -15.00 -14.67 -10.26
CA HIS A 263 -15.22 -15.85 -11.09
C HIS A 263 -14.86 -15.62 -12.55
N ARG A 264 -14.30 -14.46 -12.92
CA ARG A 264 -13.85 -14.19 -14.27
C ARG A 264 -12.73 -15.16 -14.63
N GLN A 265 -13.13 -16.34 -15.10
CA GLN A 265 -12.21 -17.23 -15.81
C GLN A 265 -11.71 -16.45 -17.03
N VAL A 266 -10.41 -16.20 -17.10
CA VAL A 266 -9.80 -15.74 -18.35
C VAL A 266 -10.09 -16.87 -19.36
N SER A 267 -11.09 -16.65 -20.20
CA SER A 267 -11.52 -17.62 -21.19
C SER A 267 -10.35 -17.88 -22.13
N GLY A 268 -9.70 -19.03 -22.01
CA GLY A 268 -8.70 -19.49 -22.95
C GLY A 268 -7.37 -20.00 -22.37
N ALA A 269 -7.08 -19.81 -21.10
CA ALA A 269 -5.84 -20.32 -20.52
C ALA A 269 -6.16 -21.29 -19.36
N SER A 270 -6.19 -22.57 -19.68
CA SER A 270 -6.09 -23.64 -18.68
C SER A 270 -4.66 -23.68 -18.18
N PHE A 271 -4.34 -23.01 -17.08
CA PHE A 271 -3.04 -23.14 -16.45
C PHE A 271 -3.02 -24.43 -15.62
N TYR A 272 -2.48 -25.48 -16.22
CA TYR A 272 -2.12 -26.68 -15.53
C TYR A 272 -0.81 -26.45 -14.74
N PHE A 273 -0.89 -26.23 -13.45
CA PHE A 273 0.16 -26.72 -12.57
C PHE A 273 -0.22 -28.17 -12.22
N GLY A 274 0.39 -29.12 -12.95
CA GLY A 274 0.37 -30.51 -12.55
C GLY A 274 1.09 -30.63 -11.22
N GLY A 275 0.35 -30.84 -10.15
CA GLY A 275 0.86 -31.38 -8.91
C GLY A 275 0.52 -32.86 -8.90
N ASP A 276 1.51 -33.72 -9.01
CA ASP A 276 1.50 -35.06 -8.42
C ASP A 276 2.14 -34.96 -7.03
#